data_9cf50399296b2a0d9d53abab3ac530fe
#
_entry.id   9cf50399296b2a0d9d53abab3ac530fe
#
_cell.length_a   1.000
_cell.length_b   1.000
_cell.length_c   1.000
_cell.angle_alpha   90.00
_cell.angle_beta   90.00
_cell.angle_gamma   90.00
#
_symmetry.space_group_name_H-M   'P 1'
#
loop_
_entity.id
_entity.type
_entity.pdbx_description
1 polymer ?
#
loop_
_entity_poly.entity_id
_entity_poly.type
_entity_poly.pdbx_seq_one_letter_code
_entity_poly.pdbx_strand_id
1 'polypeptide(L)'
;MPSLRPPVAISGPDDFAEAFKVPRETIHRLSLYAELLAERQTRHNLVSSKTIPELWQRHFADSAQLLALAPNTKTWLDLGSGAGFPGLVVAILAANHQGLAMHLVEATAKKCAFLAEVAKATNTAVDIHCMRIEELGSSES
;
A
#
# COMPACT_ATOMS: atom_id res chain seq x y z
N MET A 1 -18.72 -19.13 -5.73
CA MET A 1 -17.77 -18.19 -5.10
C MET A 1 -17.75 -16.89 -5.86
N PRO A 2 -17.91 -15.79 -5.19
CA PRO A 2 -17.76 -14.52 -5.88
C PRO A 2 -16.32 -14.35 -6.35
N SER A 3 -16.16 -13.71 -7.49
CA SER A 3 -14.84 -13.41 -8.01
C SER A 3 -14.14 -12.41 -7.12
N LEU A 4 -12.85 -12.63 -6.85
CA LEU A 4 -12.01 -11.68 -6.11
C LEU A 4 -11.46 -10.58 -7.01
N ARG A 5 -11.65 -10.73 -8.32
CA ARG A 5 -11.21 -9.72 -9.28
C ARG A 5 -12.40 -8.88 -9.72
N PRO A 6 -12.22 -7.57 -9.85
CA PRO A 6 -13.31 -6.75 -10.36
C PRO A 6 -13.68 -7.17 -11.77
N PRO A 7 -14.98 -7.11 -12.14
CA PRO A 7 -15.44 -7.53 -13.46
C PRO A 7 -15.04 -6.56 -14.57
N VAL A 8 -14.61 -5.35 -14.23
CA VAL A 8 -14.21 -4.32 -15.19
C VAL A 8 -12.79 -3.86 -14.91
N ALA A 9 -12.12 -3.35 -15.94
CA ALA A 9 -10.79 -2.81 -15.80
C ALA A 9 -10.82 -1.58 -14.89
N ILE A 10 -9.80 -1.43 -14.05
CA ILE A 10 -9.68 -0.30 -13.13
C ILE A 10 -8.54 0.59 -13.65
N SER A 11 -8.88 1.71 -14.23
CA SER A 11 -7.91 2.61 -14.83
C SER A 11 -7.59 3.83 -13.97
N GLY A 12 -8.35 4.03 -12.88
CA GLY A 12 -8.13 5.17 -12.02
C GLY A 12 -9.00 5.16 -10.77
N PRO A 13 -9.03 6.28 -10.05
CA PRO A 13 -9.72 6.35 -8.75
C PRO A 13 -11.22 6.14 -8.84
N ASP A 14 -11.88 6.61 -9.87
CA ASP A 14 -13.34 6.46 -9.99
C ASP A 14 -13.73 4.99 -10.17
N ASP A 15 -13.03 4.28 -11.05
CA ASP A 15 -13.26 2.86 -11.25
C ASP A 15 -13.00 2.08 -9.97
N PHE A 16 -11.93 2.43 -9.25
CA PHE A 16 -11.57 1.79 -8.01
C PHE A 16 -12.65 2.00 -6.94
N ALA A 17 -13.12 3.25 -6.81
CA ALA A 17 -14.15 3.59 -5.84
C ALA A 17 -15.42 2.78 -6.08
N GLU A 18 -15.81 2.61 -7.33
CA GLU A 18 -17.00 1.85 -7.68
C GLU A 18 -16.83 0.35 -7.42
N ALA A 19 -15.67 -0.20 -7.84
CA ALA A 19 -15.42 -1.63 -7.74
C ALA A 19 -15.29 -2.10 -6.28
N PHE A 20 -14.64 -1.32 -5.43
CA PHE A 20 -14.36 -1.73 -4.05
C PHE A 20 -15.21 -1.01 -3.01
N LYS A 21 -16.10 -0.12 -3.43
CA LYS A 21 -17.04 0.58 -2.53
C LYS A 21 -16.34 1.29 -1.38
N VAL A 22 -15.27 2.03 -1.69
CA VAL A 22 -14.50 2.73 -0.68
C VAL A 22 -14.95 4.19 -0.55
N PRO A 23 -14.82 4.80 0.64
CA PRO A 23 -15.20 6.18 0.85
C PRO A 23 -14.35 7.16 0.05
N ARG A 24 -14.91 8.34 -0.20
CA ARG A 24 -14.20 9.41 -0.92
C ARG A 24 -12.87 9.76 -0.27
N GLU A 25 -12.84 9.80 1.05
CA GLU A 25 -11.62 10.13 1.80
C GLU A 25 -10.51 9.11 1.52
N THR A 26 -10.86 7.84 1.47
CA THR A 26 -9.90 6.78 1.15
C THR A 26 -9.37 6.93 -0.27
N ILE A 27 -10.25 7.24 -1.22
CA ILE A 27 -9.84 7.47 -2.61
C ILE A 27 -8.91 8.68 -2.70
N HIS A 28 -9.18 9.73 -1.94
CA HIS A 28 -8.31 10.91 -1.90
C HIS A 28 -6.90 10.53 -1.43
N ARG A 29 -6.80 9.72 -0.39
CA ARG A 29 -5.52 9.26 0.14
C ARG A 29 -4.76 8.40 -0.87
N LEU A 30 -5.46 7.49 -1.53
CA LEU A 30 -4.83 6.65 -2.58
C LEU A 30 -4.37 7.51 -3.76
N SER A 31 -5.13 8.55 -4.11
CA SER A 31 -4.74 9.46 -5.19
C SER A 31 -3.50 10.26 -4.84
N LEU A 32 -3.38 10.71 -3.58
CA LEU A 32 -2.16 11.37 -3.09
C LEU A 32 -0.97 10.43 -3.18
N TYR A 33 -1.15 9.18 -2.79
CA TYR A 33 -0.12 8.17 -2.89
C TYR A 33 0.34 7.99 -4.34
N ALA A 34 -0.62 7.87 -5.26
CA ALA A 34 -0.32 7.71 -6.68
C ALA A 34 0.47 8.90 -7.23
N GLU A 35 0.08 10.12 -6.84
CA GLU A 35 0.79 11.33 -7.26
C GLU A 35 2.21 11.39 -6.74
N LEU A 36 2.40 11.07 -5.46
CA LEU A 36 3.72 11.05 -4.85
C LEU A 36 4.61 10.00 -5.49
N LEU A 37 4.07 8.82 -5.77
CA LEU A 37 4.83 7.76 -6.42
C LEU A 37 5.27 8.18 -7.81
N ALA A 38 4.38 8.74 -8.61
CA ALA A 38 4.71 9.20 -9.95
C ALA A 38 5.79 10.30 -9.93
N GLU A 39 5.68 11.23 -9.00
CA GLU A 39 6.66 12.31 -8.87
C GLU A 39 8.01 11.81 -8.41
N ARG A 40 8.05 10.98 -7.36
CA ARG A 40 9.32 10.47 -6.82
C ARG A 40 9.99 9.48 -7.76
N GLN A 41 9.21 8.78 -8.59
CA GLN A 41 9.75 7.85 -9.57
C GLN A 41 10.68 8.53 -10.56
N THR A 42 10.45 9.80 -10.88
CA THR A 42 11.32 10.56 -11.79
C THR A 42 12.72 10.78 -11.24
N ARG A 43 12.88 10.74 -9.91
CA ARG A 43 14.16 10.97 -9.22
C ARG A 43 14.80 9.68 -8.73
N HIS A 44 13.97 8.71 -8.35
CA HIS A 44 14.43 7.46 -7.74
C HIS A 44 13.67 6.31 -8.38
N ASN A 45 14.35 5.25 -8.72
CA ASN A 45 13.69 4.05 -9.25
C ASN A 45 13.03 3.29 -8.10
N LEU A 46 11.84 3.72 -7.71
CA LEU A 46 11.06 3.09 -6.64
C LEU A 46 10.37 1.82 -7.12
N VAL A 47 9.93 1.82 -8.37
CA VAL A 47 9.23 0.72 -9.01
C VAL A 47 9.69 0.59 -10.45
N SER A 48 9.28 -0.48 -11.13
CA SER A 48 9.59 -0.63 -12.56
C SER A 48 8.77 0.40 -13.38
N SER A 49 9.25 0.71 -14.58
CA SER A 49 8.60 1.69 -15.44
C SER A 49 7.16 1.33 -15.82
N LYS A 50 6.82 0.05 -15.76
CA LYS A 50 5.46 -0.42 -16.07
C LYS A 50 4.48 -0.21 -14.93
N THR A 51 4.98 -0.01 -13.72
CA THR A 51 4.14 0.04 -12.52
C THR A 51 3.20 1.24 -12.53
N ILE A 52 3.70 2.43 -12.91
CA ILE A 52 2.90 3.64 -12.85
C ILE A 52 1.62 3.56 -13.71
N PRO A 53 1.70 3.15 -15.00
CA PRO A 53 0.48 3.03 -15.81
C PRO A 53 -0.49 1.97 -15.30
N GLU A 54 0.00 0.96 -14.58
CA GLU A 54 -0.82 -0.16 -14.11
C GLU A 54 -1.16 -0.07 -12.62
N LEU A 55 -0.86 1.07 -11.99
CA LEU A 55 -0.94 1.21 -10.53
C LEU A 55 -2.32 0.84 -9.96
N TRP A 56 -3.37 1.44 -10.50
CA TRP A 56 -4.73 1.20 -10.02
C TRP A 56 -5.23 -0.21 -10.34
N GLN A 57 -4.94 -0.68 -11.56
CA GLN A 57 -5.41 -1.98 -12.03
C GLN A 57 -4.73 -3.13 -11.30
N ARG A 58 -3.43 -3.04 -11.12
CA ARG A 58 -2.66 -4.14 -10.55
C ARG A 58 -2.37 -3.98 -9.08
N HIS A 59 -1.71 -2.88 -8.73
CA HIS A 59 -1.17 -2.79 -7.36
C HIS A 59 -2.21 -2.38 -6.33
N PHE A 60 -2.99 -1.37 -6.60
CA PHE A 60 -4.02 -0.94 -5.65
C PHE A 60 -5.16 -1.97 -5.58
N ALA A 61 -5.62 -2.46 -6.73
CA ALA A 61 -6.70 -3.45 -6.76
C ALA A 61 -6.29 -4.78 -6.12
N ASP A 62 -5.08 -5.26 -6.42
CA ASP A 62 -4.58 -6.51 -5.82
C ASP A 62 -4.46 -6.37 -4.30
N SER A 63 -3.99 -5.22 -3.82
CA SER A 63 -3.88 -4.97 -2.37
C SER A 63 -5.25 -4.96 -1.71
N ALA A 64 -6.25 -4.36 -2.36
CA ALA A 64 -7.61 -4.34 -1.84
C ALA A 64 -8.20 -5.75 -1.75
N GLN A 65 -7.92 -6.59 -2.74
CA GLN A 65 -8.35 -7.99 -2.72
C GLN A 65 -7.71 -8.76 -1.56
N LEU A 66 -6.45 -8.46 -1.28
CA LEU A 66 -5.75 -9.10 -0.17
C LEU A 66 -6.43 -8.80 1.17
N LEU A 67 -6.80 -7.54 1.38
CA LEU A 67 -7.52 -7.14 2.59
C LEU A 67 -8.88 -7.87 2.68
N ALA A 68 -9.57 -8.01 1.57
CA ALA A 68 -10.86 -8.71 1.52
C ALA A 68 -10.73 -10.19 1.90
N LEU A 69 -9.57 -10.81 1.59
CA LEU A 69 -9.31 -12.21 1.93
C LEU A 69 -9.02 -12.41 3.41
N ALA A 70 -8.59 -11.37 4.13
CA ALA A 70 -8.22 -11.48 5.54
C ALA A 70 -8.81 -10.34 6.37
N PRO A 71 -10.15 -10.21 6.39
CA PRO A 71 -10.82 -9.05 6.99
C PRO A 71 -10.64 -8.93 8.50
N ASN A 72 -10.32 -10.02 9.18
CA ASN A 72 -10.18 -10.03 10.64
C ASN A 72 -8.73 -10.02 11.10
N THR A 73 -7.77 -9.83 10.20
CA THR A 73 -6.36 -9.77 10.56
C THR A 73 -6.09 -8.49 11.33
N LYS A 74 -5.47 -8.59 12.50
CA LYS A 74 -5.15 -7.44 13.34
C LYS A 74 -3.74 -6.96 13.20
N THR A 75 -2.82 -7.83 12.81
CA THR A 75 -1.43 -7.48 12.62
C THR A 75 -0.95 -7.97 11.26
N TRP A 76 -0.40 -7.08 10.48
CA TRP A 76 0.16 -7.38 9.18
C TRP A 76 1.65 -7.08 9.20
N LEU A 77 2.41 -7.96 8.58
CA LEU A 77 3.85 -7.77 8.41
C LEU A 77 4.15 -7.89 6.92
N ASP A 78 4.55 -6.79 6.32
CA ASP A 78 4.89 -6.73 4.89
C ASP A 78 6.41 -6.74 4.76
N LEU A 79 6.97 -7.88 4.38
CA LEU A 79 8.41 -8.07 4.24
C LEU A 79 8.85 -7.66 2.82
N GLY A 80 9.75 -6.69 2.74
CA GLY A 80 10.19 -6.16 1.46
C GLY A 80 9.16 -5.24 0.84
N SER A 81 8.67 -4.27 1.61
CA SER A 81 7.57 -3.40 1.21
C SER A 81 7.80 -2.60 -0.07
N GLY A 82 9.05 -2.32 -0.42
CA GLY A 82 9.37 -1.55 -1.62
C GLY A 82 8.68 -0.20 -1.62
N ALA A 83 7.87 0.05 -2.65
CA ALA A 83 7.11 1.31 -2.77
C ALA A 83 5.78 1.26 -2.00
N GLY A 84 5.53 0.22 -1.20
CA GLY A 84 4.39 0.14 -0.31
C GLY A 84 3.30 -0.85 -0.72
N PHE A 85 3.60 -1.76 -1.63
CA PHE A 85 2.63 -2.76 -2.08
C PHE A 85 2.97 -4.12 -1.45
N PRO A 86 2.01 -4.79 -0.80
CA PRO A 86 0.62 -4.36 -0.57
C PRO A 86 0.41 -3.57 0.73
N GLY A 87 1.39 -3.55 1.63
CA GLY A 87 1.20 -3.13 3.01
C GLY A 87 0.65 -1.73 3.21
N LEU A 88 1.25 -0.73 2.55
CA LEU A 88 0.80 0.65 2.72
C LEU A 88 -0.59 0.88 2.13
N VAL A 89 -0.90 0.24 1.00
CA VAL A 89 -2.24 0.31 0.41
C VAL A 89 -3.27 -0.29 1.36
N VAL A 90 -2.96 -1.47 1.93
CA VAL A 90 -3.84 -2.12 2.90
C VAL A 90 -4.07 -1.23 4.11
N ALA A 91 -3.02 -0.58 4.62
CA ALA A 91 -3.14 0.31 5.77
C ALA A 91 -4.06 1.50 5.46
N ILE A 92 -3.97 2.08 4.27
CA ILE A 92 -4.85 3.18 3.86
C ILE A 92 -6.31 2.70 3.78
N LEU A 93 -6.53 1.55 3.14
CA LEU A 93 -7.87 0.99 2.99
C LEU A 93 -8.49 0.63 4.33
N ALA A 94 -7.67 0.19 5.28
CA ALA A 94 -8.14 -0.26 6.60
C ALA A 94 -8.11 0.86 7.66
N ALA A 95 -7.93 2.11 7.26
CA ALA A 95 -7.78 3.22 8.21
C ALA A 95 -8.96 3.37 9.16
N ASN A 96 -10.15 2.94 8.73
CA ASN A 96 -11.35 2.99 9.56
C ASN A 96 -11.59 1.71 10.38
N HIS A 97 -10.74 0.71 10.19
CA HIS A 97 -10.82 -0.54 10.95
C HIS A 97 -9.96 -0.43 12.19
N GLN A 98 -10.59 -0.47 13.36
CA GLN A 98 -9.88 -0.37 14.62
C GLN A 98 -9.02 -1.60 14.87
N GLY A 99 -7.85 -1.38 15.40
CA GLY A 99 -6.98 -2.44 15.86
C GLY A 99 -6.06 -3.06 14.82
N LEU A 100 -6.07 -2.56 13.59
CA LEU A 100 -5.11 -3.05 12.59
C LEU A 100 -3.75 -2.40 12.81
N ALA A 101 -2.73 -3.22 13.01
CA ALA A 101 -1.34 -2.77 13.07
C ALA A 101 -0.61 -3.24 11.82
N MET A 102 -0.05 -2.30 11.08
CA MET A 102 0.70 -2.59 9.86
C MET A 102 2.17 -2.32 10.07
N HIS A 103 3.00 -3.34 9.85
CA HIS A 103 4.45 -3.23 9.92
C HIS A 103 5.03 -3.41 8.54
N LEU A 104 5.80 -2.42 8.09
CA LEU A 104 6.46 -2.44 6.79
C LEU A 104 7.95 -2.61 7.01
N VAL A 105 8.54 -3.62 6.40
CA VAL A 105 9.99 -3.89 6.51
C VAL A 105 10.62 -3.68 5.15
N GLU A 106 11.59 -2.78 5.09
CA GLU A 106 12.26 -2.43 3.85
C GLU A 106 13.72 -2.10 4.13
N ALA A 107 14.65 -2.68 3.37
CA ALA A 107 16.06 -2.49 3.58
C ALA A 107 16.63 -1.22 2.95
N THR A 108 16.00 -0.73 1.90
CA THR A 108 16.51 0.39 1.09
C THR A 108 16.11 1.73 1.70
N ALA A 109 17.09 2.56 2.05
CA ALA A 109 16.83 3.85 2.70
C ALA A 109 15.91 4.77 1.89
N LYS A 110 16.08 4.82 0.57
CA LYS A 110 15.24 5.64 -0.30
C LYS A 110 13.79 5.21 -0.25
N LYS A 111 13.54 3.90 -0.24
CA LYS A 111 12.18 3.36 -0.18
C LYS A 111 11.58 3.57 1.19
N CYS A 112 12.36 3.42 2.26
CA CYS A 112 11.89 3.73 3.61
C CYS A 112 11.46 5.19 3.72
N ALA A 113 12.23 6.11 3.17
CA ALA A 113 11.91 7.53 3.17
C ALA A 113 10.62 7.81 2.40
N PHE A 114 10.44 7.14 1.27
CA PHE A 114 9.21 7.28 0.47
C PHE A 114 7.99 6.78 1.25
N LEU A 115 8.10 5.60 1.89
CA LEU A 115 7.00 5.05 2.68
C LEU A 115 6.61 6.02 3.81
N ALA A 116 7.60 6.60 4.49
CA ALA A 116 7.34 7.57 5.56
C ALA A 116 6.66 8.83 5.02
N GLU A 117 7.06 9.29 3.86
CA GLU A 117 6.47 10.46 3.22
C GLU A 117 5.00 10.23 2.88
N VAL A 118 4.69 9.09 2.27
CA VAL A 118 3.30 8.75 1.93
C VAL A 118 2.46 8.59 3.17
N ALA A 119 2.98 7.89 4.18
CA ALA A 119 2.25 7.68 5.44
C ALA A 119 1.90 9.02 6.09
N LYS A 120 2.82 9.97 6.09
CA LYS A 120 2.60 11.30 6.64
C LYS A 120 1.57 12.07 5.80
N ALA A 121 1.73 12.07 4.49
CA ALA A 121 0.85 12.82 3.58
C ALA A 121 -0.59 12.31 3.62
N THR A 122 -0.77 11.00 3.80
CA THR A 122 -2.09 10.37 3.83
C THR A 122 -2.62 10.19 5.25
N ASN A 123 -1.87 10.61 6.25
CA ASN A 123 -2.22 10.46 7.66
C ASN A 123 -2.54 8.99 8.00
N THR A 124 -1.67 8.10 7.56
CA THR A 124 -1.83 6.65 7.74
C THR A 124 -0.85 6.15 8.79
N ALA A 125 -1.35 5.45 9.79
CA ALA A 125 -0.52 4.89 10.86
C ALA A 125 0.10 3.57 10.40
N VAL A 126 1.41 3.54 10.30
CA VAL A 126 2.19 2.34 9.98
C VAL A 126 3.51 2.39 10.75
N ASP A 127 4.06 1.21 11.04
CA ASP A 127 5.38 1.08 11.63
C ASP A 127 6.37 0.68 10.55
N ILE A 128 7.30 1.57 10.22
CA ILE A 128 8.28 1.33 9.17
C ILE A 128 9.59 0.89 9.82
N HIS A 129 10.03 -0.31 9.44
CA HIS A 129 11.28 -0.89 9.90
C HIS A 129 12.29 -0.86 8.76
N CYS A 130 13.22 0.08 8.82
CA CYS A 130 14.24 0.22 7.77
C CYS A 130 15.42 -0.69 8.13
N MET A 131 15.31 -1.94 7.72
CA MET A 131 16.28 -2.97 8.03
C MET A 131 16.14 -4.14 7.07
N ARG A 132 17.13 -5.01 7.07
CA ARG A 132 17.04 -6.26 6.32
C ARG A 132 16.13 -7.23 7.06
N ILE A 133 15.46 -8.10 6.30
CA ILE A 133 14.52 -9.07 6.85
C ILE A 133 15.22 -9.97 7.89
N GLU A 134 16.46 -10.39 7.60
CA GLU A 134 17.22 -11.26 8.50
C GLU A 134 17.54 -10.57 9.84
N GLU A 135 17.56 -9.24 9.90
CA GLU A 135 17.83 -8.50 11.13
C GLU A 135 16.61 -8.40 12.02
N LEU A 136 15.43 -8.60 11.48
CA LEU A 136 14.18 -8.46 12.21
C LEU A 136 14.11 -9.46 13.37
N GLY A 137 14.50 -10.72 13.12
CA GLY A 137 14.52 -11.76 14.14
C GLY A 137 15.54 -11.51 15.23
N SER A 138 16.72 -10.98 14.89
CA SER A 138 17.77 -10.76 15.89
C SER A 138 17.51 -9.53 16.76
N SER A 139 16.71 -8.56 16.27
CA SER A 139 16.39 -7.38 17.06
C SER A 139 15.38 -7.65 18.17
N GLU A 140 14.74 -8.81 18.16
CA GLU A 140 13.76 -9.22 19.17
C GLU A 140 14.33 -10.00 20.32
N SER A 141 15.59 -10.37 20.23
CA SER A 141 16.22 -11.19 21.27
C SER A 141 16.52 -10.41 22.56
#